data_3483bbbc09139d66fb035c95352aae34
#
_entry.id   3483bbbc09139d66fb035c95352aae34
#
_cell.length_a   1.000
_cell.length_b   1.000
_cell.length_c   1.000
_cell.angle_alpha   90.00
_cell.angle_beta   90.00
_cell.angle_gamma   90.00
#
_symmetry.space_group_name_H-M   'P 1'
#
loop_
_entity.id
_entity.type
_entity.pdbx_description
1 polymer ?
#
loop_
_entity_poly.entity_id
_entity_poly.type
_entity_poly.pdbx_seq_one_letter_code
_entity_poly.pdbx_strand_id
1 'polypeptide(L)'
;MEDREIRKVLDVLDNAGIRYRMVSHDPVYTIEEMERLHLDADAEIAKNLFLRDARGKRHFLVVLCSCKTVDLKELRGQLGTSALSFASEDRLKRFLGLEKGAVTPLGILNDEARAVEVLFDRDLAGLPSLGVHPNRN
;
A
#
# COMPACT_ATOMS: atom_id res chain seq x y z
N MET A 1 14.63 -9.79 17.81
CA MET A 1 13.56 -9.03 18.46
C MET A 1 12.46 -8.78 17.44
N GLU A 2 11.23 -9.06 17.79
CA GLU A 2 10.11 -8.90 16.88
C GLU A 2 9.73 -7.43 16.75
N ASP A 3 9.48 -6.99 15.51
CA ASP A 3 9.04 -5.62 15.24
C ASP A 3 7.59 -5.43 15.67
N ARG A 4 7.31 -4.40 16.46
CA ARG A 4 5.97 -4.12 16.97
C ARG A 4 4.95 -3.83 15.87
N GLU A 5 5.37 -3.13 14.82
CA GLU A 5 4.49 -2.81 13.70
C GLU A 5 4.11 -4.07 12.93
N ILE A 6 5.06 -4.96 12.72
CA ILE A 6 4.80 -6.25 12.06
C ILE A 6 3.87 -7.09 12.93
N ARG A 7 4.14 -7.17 14.25
CA ARG A 7 3.31 -7.96 15.16
C ARG A 7 1.87 -7.45 15.20
N LYS A 8 1.68 -6.13 15.21
CA LYS A 8 0.36 -5.51 15.17
C LYS A 8 -0.42 -5.95 13.92
N VAL A 9 0.22 -5.92 12.76
CA VAL A 9 -0.38 -6.34 11.49
C VAL A 9 -0.73 -7.82 11.51
N LEU A 10 0.21 -8.67 11.94
CA LEU A 10 -0.01 -10.11 11.98
C LEU A 10 -1.15 -10.50 12.93
N ASP A 11 -1.24 -9.82 14.07
CA ASP A 11 -2.33 -10.07 15.03
C ASP A 11 -3.70 -9.73 14.43
N VAL A 12 -3.79 -8.63 13.68
CA VAL A 12 -5.04 -8.26 12.99
C VAL A 12 -5.42 -9.31 11.95
N LEU A 13 -4.46 -9.76 11.16
CA LEU A 13 -4.70 -10.78 10.14
C LEU A 13 -5.12 -12.12 10.77
N ASP A 14 -4.44 -12.53 11.84
CA ASP A 14 -4.78 -13.75 12.56
C ASP A 14 -6.19 -13.69 13.16
N ASN A 15 -6.53 -12.58 13.79
CA ASN A 15 -7.85 -12.38 14.40
C ASN A 15 -8.97 -12.33 13.35
N ALA A 16 -8.66 -11.87 12.13
CA ALA A 16 -9.63 -11.84 11.02
C ALA A 16 -9.73 -13.17 10.28
N GLY A 17 -8.93 -14.18 10.64
CA GLY A 17 -8.91 -15.47 9.97
C GLY A 17 -8.28 -15.43 8.58
N ILE A 18 -7.46 -14.44 8.29
CA ILE A 18 -6.82 -14.27 6.99
C ILE A 18 -5.54 -15.11 6.94
N ARG A 19 -5.42 -15.93 5.91
CA ARG A 19 -4.21 -16.72 5.67
C ARG A 19 -3.15 -15.85 5.02
N TYR A 20 -1.92 -15.97 5.50
CA TYR A 20 -0.78 -15.28 4.91
C TYR A 20 0.49 -16.11 5.02
N ARG A 21 1.47 -15.76 4.22
CA ARG A 21 2.83 -16.27 4.33
C ARG A 21 3.77 -15.08 4.41
N MET A 22 4.64 -15.05 5.39
CA MET A 22 5.60 -13.97 5.56
C MET A 22 6.98 -14.43 5.13
N VAL A 23 7.65 -13.60 4.32
CA VAL A 23 9.01 -13.84 3.85
C VAL A 23 9.88 -12.67 4.26
N SER A 24 11.00 -12.95 4.92
CA SER A 24 11.99 -11.94 5.28
C SER A 24 12.98 -11.74 4.13
N HIS A 25 13.34 -10.50 3.87
CA HIS A 25 14.28 -10.13 2.82
C HIS A 25 14.98 -8.84 3.17
N ASP A 26 16.03 -8.50 2.41
CA ASP A 26 16.69 -7.20 2.54
C ASP A 26 15.74 -6.10 2.04
N PRO A 27 15.82 -4.88 2.62
CA PRO A 27 14.96 -3.79 2.17
C PRO A 27 15.10 -3.52 0.67
N VAL A 28 13.96 -3.31 0.01
CA VAL A 28 13.86 -2.96 -1.41
C VAL A 28 12.97 -1.74 -1.57
N TYR A 29 13.19 -0.95 -2.62
CA TYR A 29 12.49 0.31 -2.82
C TYR A 29 11.77 0.42 -4.16
N THR A 30 11.90 -0.58 -5.02
CA THR A 30 11.22 -0.61 -6.32
C THR A 30 10.55 -1.96 -6.53
N ILE A 31 9.56 -1.98 -7.43
CA ILE A 31 8.87 -3.21 -7.81
C ILE A 31 9.87 -4.17 -8.49
N GLU A 32 10.77 -3.65 -9.33
CA GLU A 32 11.79 -4.45 -10.01
C GLU A 32 12.71 -5.15 -9.01
N GLU A 33 13.13 -4.45 -7.95
CA GLU A 33 13.96 -5.05 -6.89
C GLU A 33 13.21 -6.16 -6.18
N MET A 34 11.92 -5.94 -5.90
CA MET A 34 11.08 -6.92 -5.24
C MET A 34 10.90 -8.17 -6.11
N GLU A 35 10.68 -7.99 -7.39
CA GLU A 35 10.51 -9.09 -8.33
C GLU A 35 11.78 -9.94 -8.46
N ARG A 36 12.96 -9.32 -8.41
CA ARG A 36 14.24 -10.03 -8.47
C ARG A 36 14.46 -10.98 -7.30
N LEU A 37 13.79 -10.76 -6.18
CA LEU A 37 13.91 -11.64 -5.02
C LEU A 37 13.17 -12.97 -5.19
N HIS A 38 12.28 -13.08 -6.18
CA HIS A 38 11.50 -14.30 -6.46
C HIS A 38 10.85 -14.91 -5.21
N LEU A 39 10.26 -14.05 -4.38
CA LEU A 39 9.71 -14.46 -3.08
C LEU A 39 8.52 -15.41 -3.19
N ASP A 40 7.66 -15.17 -4.18
CA ASP A 40 6.49 -16.01 -4.43
C ASP A 40 6.05 -15.85 -5.89
N ALA A 41 6.17 -16.92 -6.65
CA ALA A 41 5.82 -16.92 -8.07
C ALA A 41 4.31 -16.81 -8.32
N ASP A 42 3.49 -17.20 -7.34
CA ASP A 42 2.03 -17.22 -7.47
C ASP A 42 1.37 -15.95 -6.93
N ALA A 43 2.10 -15.10 -6.22
CA ALA A 43 1.58 -13.87 -5.65
C ALA A 43 1.86 -12.68 -6.55
N GLU A 44 0.84 -11.88 -6.81
CA GLU A 44 1.01 -10.56 -7.43
C GLU A 44 1.50 -9.57 -6.37
N ILE A 45 2.58 -8.84 -6.70
CA ILE A 45 3.07 -7.80 -5.81
C ILE A 45 2.27 -6.52 -6.06
N ALA A 46 1.66 -5.99 -5.01
CA ALA A 46 0.87 -4.77 -5.12
C ALA A 46 1.76 -3.56 -5.35
N LYS A 47 1.30 -2.68 -6.23
CA LYS A 47 1.85 -1.34 -6.41
C LYS A 47 0.96 -0.39 -5.63
N ASN A 48 1.55 0.40 -4.75
CA ASN A 48 0.83 1.28 -3.84
C ASN A 48 1.25 2.72 -4.06
N LEU A 49 0.27 3.59 -4.30
CA LEU A 49 0.51 5.01 -4.53
C LEU A 49 -0.22 5.81 -3.47
N PHE A 50 0.50 6.64 -2.73
CA PHE A 50 -0.11 7.55 -1.76
C PHE A 50 -0.16 8.95 -2.34
N LEU A 51 -1.38 9.42 -2.61
CA LEU A 51 -1.66 10.64 -3.35
C LEU A 51 -2.38 11.66 -2.47
N ARG A 52 -2.29 12.90 -2.88
CA ARG A 52 -3.03 14.00 -2.26
C ARG A 52 -3.68 14.87 -3.34
N ASP A 53 -4.75 15.57 -2.98
CA ASP A 53 -5.31 16.60 -3.84
C ASP A 53 -4.46 17.90 -3.74
N ALA A 54 -4.76 18.88 -4.58
CA ALA A 54 -3.96 20.12 -4.64
C ALA A 54 -3.98 20.91 -3.33
N ARG A 55 -5.05 20.82 -2.56
CA ARG A 55 -5.19 21.54 -1.28
C ARG A 55 -4.63 20.77 -0.09
N GLY A 56 -4.29 19.49 -0.28
CA GLY A 56 -3.81 18.62 0.79
C GLY A 56 -4.89 18.28 1.81
N LYS A 57 -6.16 18.31 1.42
CA LYS A 57 -7.29 17.96 2.28
C LYS A 57 -7.74 16.52 2.10
N ARG A 58 -7.64 16.00 0.89
CA ARG A 58 -7.99 14.62 0.58
C ARG A 58 -6.73 13.82 0.29
N HIS A 59 -6.67 12.62 0.82
CA HIS A 59 -5.54 11.70 0.60
C HIS A 59 -6.08 10.37 0.11
N PHE A 60 -5.35 9.74 -0.81
CA PHE A 60 -5.78 8.51 -1.46
C PHE A 60 -4.65 7.50 -1.43
N LEU A 61 -4.97 6.28 -1.04
CA LEU A 61 -4.07 5.15 -1.19
C LEU A 61 -4.60 4.29 -2.34
N VAL A 62 -3.87 4.28 -3.45
CA VAL A 62 -4.27 3.54 -4.65
C VAL A 62 -3.47 2.25 -4.71
N VAL A 63 -4.16 1.12 -4.72
CA VAL A 63 -3.57 -0.22 -4.76
C VAL A 63 -3.90 -0.87 -6.08
N LEU A 64 -2.88 -1.25 -6.84
CA LEU A 64 -3.08 -1.82 -8.18
C LEU A 64 -2.03 -2.89 -8.49
N CYS A 65 -2.25 -3.63 -9.58
CA CYS A 65 -1.29 -4.61 -10.05
C CYS A 65 0.02 -3.93 -10.43
N SER A 66 1.14 -4.56 -10.13
CA SER A 66 2.46 -3.98 -10.36
C SER A 66 2.73 -3.60 -11.82
N CYS A 67 2.10 -4.26 -12.76
CA CYS A 67 2.25 -4.02 -14.20
C CYS A 67 1.45 -2.82 -14.71
N LYS A 68 0.56 -2.26 -13.90
CA LYS A 68 -0.29 -1.15 -14.31
C LYS A 68 0.33 0.20 -13.99
N THR A 69 -0.04 1.19 -14.80
CA THR A 69 0.28 2.59 -14.54
C THR A 69 -1.01 3.37 -14.34
N VAL A 70 -0.94 4.48 -13.63
CA VAL A 70 -2.08 5.35 -13.39
C VAL A 70 -1.86 6.69 -14.04
N ASP A 71 -2.83 7.13 -14.83
CA ASP A 71 -2.88 8.50 -15.32
C ASP A 71 -3.58 9.35 -14.25
N LEU A 72 -2.83 10.22 -13.60
CA LEU A 72 -3.35 11.03 -12.49
C LEU A 72 -4.43 12.01 -12.94
N LYS A 73 -4.38 12.49 -14.20
CA LYS A 73 -5.42 13.37 -14.74
C LYS A 73 -6.75 12.62 -14.91
N GLU A 74 -6.69 11.41 -15.42
CA GLU A 74 -7.87 10.57 -15.58
C GLU A 74 -8.45 10.19 -14.21
N LEU A 75 -7.60 9.79 -13.29
CA LEU A 75 -8.02 9.43 -11.93
C LEU A 75 -8.68 10.62 -11.23
N ARG A 76 -8.10 11.80 -11.38
CA ARG A 76 -8.67 13.03 -10.84
C ARG A 76 -10.11 13.24 -11.32
N GLY A 77 -10.35 13.03 -12.61
CA GLY A 77 -11.68 13.16 -13.20
C GLY A 77 -12.67 12.15 -12.62
N GLN A 78 -12.23 10.90 -12.45
CA GLN A 78 -13.06 9.84 -11.89
C GLN A 78 -13.40 10.10 -10.43
N LEU A 79 -12.48 10.69 -9.67
CA LEU A 79 -12.68 10.98 -8.24
C LEU A 79 -13.40 12.31 -7.99
N GLY A 80 -13.52 13.16 -9.02
CA GLY A 80 -14.12 14.48 -8.86
C GLY A 80 -13.33 15.40 -7.94
N THR A 81 -12.01 15.32 -7.99
CA THR A 81 -11.11 16.08 -7.11
C THR A 81 -10.25 17.06 -7.90
N SER A 82 -9.49 17.89 -7.20
CA SER A 82 -8.48 18.76 -7.79
C SER A 82 -7.25 17.95 -8.23
N ALA A 83 -6.23 18.62 -8.77
CA ALA A 83 -5.05 17.96 -9.30
C ALA A 83 -4.41 17.04 -8.25
N LEU A 84 -4.09 15.82 -8.66
CA LEU A 84 -3.46 14.82 -7.81
C LEU A 84 -1.94 14.85 -7.96
N SER A 85 -1.24 14.65 -6.86
CA SER A 85 0.22 14.48 -6.83
C SER A 85 0.57 13.49 -5.74
N PHE A 86 1.83 13.01 -5.76
CA PHE A 86 2.30 12.13 -4.70
C PHE A 86 2.39 12.92 -3.39
N ALA A 87 1.90 12.32 -2.30
CA ALA A 87 2.01 12.90 -0.98
C ALA A 87 3.45 12.76 -0.48
N SER A 88 3.88 13.71 0.36
CA SER A 88 5.23 13.73 0.92
C SER A 88 5.45 12.58 1.92
N GLU A 89 6.71 12.32 2.23
CA GLU A 89 7.09 11.36 3.27
C GLU A 89 6.52 11.76 4.63
N ASP A 90 6.47 13.05 4.92
CA ASP A 90 5.86 13.56 6.17
C ASP A 90 4.37 13.23 6.25
N ARG A 91 3.65 13.38 5.13
CA ARG A 91 2.22 13.03 5.07
C ARG A 91 2.02 11.51 5.18
N LEU A 92 2.88 10.74 4.54
CA LEU A 92 2.83 9.28 4.63
C LEU A 92 2.99 8.82 6.08
N LYS A 93 3.95 9.38 6.80
CA LYS A 93 4.17 9.08 8.22
C LYS A 93 2.99 9.52 9.08
N ARG A 94 2.50 10.73 8.83
CA ARG A 94 1.42 11.32 9.62
C ARG A 94 0.09 10.60 9.46
N PHE A 95 -0.27 10.22 8.24
CA PHE A 95 -1.58 9.61 7.95
C PHE A 95 -1.58 8.09 8.08
N LEU A 96 -0.52 7.42 7.66
CA LEU A 96 -0.46 5.96 7.62
C LEU A 96 0.59 5.36 8.53
N GLY A 97 1.42 6.19 9.17
CA GLY A 97 2.50 5.70 10.03
C GLY A 97 3.57 4.92 9.27
N LEU A 98 3.69 5.13 7.96
CA LEU A 98 4.60 4.39 7.10
C LEU A 98 5.78 5.23 6.67
N GLU A 99 6.86 4.54 6.31
CA GLU A 99 8.05 5.14 5.73
C GLU A 99 8.15 4.81 4.24
N LYS A 100 8.93 5.60 3.52
CA LYS A 100 9.22 5.35 2.12
C LYS A 100 9.76 3.93 1.93
N GLY A 101 9.27 3.24 0.91
CA GLY A 101 9.65 1.86 0.64
C GLY A 101 8.78 0.83 1.33
N ALA A 102 7.91 1.24 2.26
CA ALA A 102 7.00 0.34 2.96
C ALA A 102 5.53 0.71 2.78
N VAL A 103 5.19 1.41 1.68
CA VAL A 103 3.79 1.78 1.41
C VAL A 103 2.97 0.53 1.16
N THR A 104 1.85 0.39 1.87
CA THR A 104 1.07 -0.83 1.90
C THR A 104 -0.38 -0.51 2.27
N PRO A 105 -1.38 -1.27 1.76
CA PRO A 105 -2.75 -1.10 2.20
C PRO A 105 -2.94 -1.39 3.69
N LEU A 106 -2.05 -2.16 4.31
CA LEU A 106 -2.10 -2.46 5.74
C LEU A 106 -1.82 -1.22 6.61
N GLY A 107 -1.26 -0.16 6.04
CA GLY A 107 -1.07 1.11 6.74
C GLY A 107 -2.36 1.76 7.22
N ILE A 108 -3.50 1.37 6.65
CA ILE A 108 -4.81 1.88 7.10
C ILE A 108 -5.11 1.51 8.56
N LEU A 109 -4.44 0.50 9.09
CA LEU A 109 -4.57 0.14 10.50
C LEU A 109 -4.09 1.27 11.44
N ASN A 110 -3.26 2.18 10.92
CA ASN A 110 -2.78 3.34 11.66
C ASN A 110 -3.62 4.60 11.42
N ASP A 111 -4.57 4.54 10.48
CA ASP A 111 -5.45 5.68 10.13
C ASP A 111 -6.74 5.63 10.96
N GLU A 112 -6.63 5.94 12.24
CA GLU A 112 -7.76 5.87 13.18
C GLU A 112 -8.88 6.84 12.80
N ALA A 113 -8.53 8.00 12.25
CA ALA A 113 -9.50 9.00 11.81
C ALA A 113 -10.19 8.66 10.50
N ARG A 114 -9.75 7.60 9.83
CA ARG A 114 -10.26 7.20 8.49
C ARG A 114 -10.17 8.35 7.49
N ALA A 115 -9.06 9.07 7.52
CA ALA A 115 -8.83 10.23 6.69
C ALA A 115 -8.36 9.88 5.28
N VAL A 116 -7.86 8.67 5.07
CA VAL A 116 -7.34 8.22 3.77
C VAL A 116 -8.40 7.40 3.04
N GLU A 117 -8.66 7.77 1.78
CA GLU A 117 -9.57 7.03 0.91
C GLU A 117 -8.77 5.93 0.19
N VAL A 118 -9.21 4.69 0.30
CA VAL A 118 -8.52 3.54 -0.29
C VAL A 118 -9.19 3.15 -1.58
N LEU A 119 -8.41 3.05 -2.66
CA LEU A 119 -8.90 2.68 -3.98
C LEU A 119 -8.20 1.38 -4.41
N PHE A 120 -8.98 0.34 -4.62
CA PHE A 120 -8.47 -0.94 -5.08
C PHE A 120 -8.77 -1.13 -6.56
N ASP A 121 -7.75 -1.52 -7.32
CA ASP A 121 -7.94 -1.95 -8.70
C ASP A 121 -8.81 -3.22 -8.71
N ARG A 122 -9.84 -3.19 -9.54
CA ARG A 122 -10.77 -4.32 -9.68
C ARG A 122 -10.05 -5.63 -10.00
N ASP A 123 -8.98 -5.57 -10.76
CA ASP A 123 -8.24 -6.76 -11.19
C ASP A 123 -7.55 -7.49 -10.02
N LEU A 124 -7.37 -6.81 -8.88
CA LEU A 124 -6.80 -7.46 -7.69
C LEU A 124 -7.78 -8.44 -7.03
N ALA A 125 -9.07 -8.23 -7.19
CA ALA A 125 -10.09 -9.02 -6.51
C ALA A 125 -10.12 -10.49 -6.97
N GLY A 126 -9.65 -10.77 -8.19
CA GLY A 126 -9.62 -12.13 -8.74
C GLY A 126 -8.33 -12.90 -8.48
N LEU A 127 -7.37 -12.32 -7.78
CA LEU A 127 -6.06 -12.95 -7.59
C LEU A 127 -6.07 -13.93 -6.41
N PRO A 128 -5.33 -15.05 -6.51
CA PRO A 128 -5.25 -16.02 -5.42
C PRO A 128 -4.49 -15.48 -4.20
N SER A 129 -3.51 -14.60 -4.43
CA SER A 129 -2.76 -13.97 -3.34
C SER A 129 -2.18 -12.64 -3.79
N LEU A 130 -1.87 -11.79 -2.82
CA LEU A 130 -1.33 -10.46 -3.06
C LEU A 130 -0.15 -10.22 -2.12
N GLY A 131 0.98 -9.77 -2.67
CA GLY A 131 2.17 -9.47 -1.90
C GLY A 131 2.16 -8.02 -1.42
N VAL A 132 2.27 -7.81 -0.11
CA VAL A 132 2.30 -6.48 0.51
C VAL A 132 3.30 -6.46 1.66
N HIS A 133 3.76 -5.27 2.04
CA HIS A 133 4.59 -5.09 3.24
C HIS A 133 3.72 -5.11 4.50
N PRO A 134 4.18 -5.72 5.60
CA PRO A 134 3.48 -5.67 6.88
C PRO A 134 3.89 -4.40 7.66
N ASN A 135 3.73 -3.22 7.06
CA ASN A 135 4.09 -1.90 7.58
C ASN A 135 5.60 -1.68 7.79
N ARG A 136 6.43 -2.57 7.26
CA ARG A 136 7.90 -2.48 7.22
C ARG A 136 8.41 -3.05 5.90
N ASN A 137 9.52 -2.50 5.44
CA ASN A 137 10.18 -3.00 4.24
C ASN A 137 11.08 -4.19 4.55
#